data_e1458e3106f3c23d741d2453dd198fa3
#
_entry.id   e1458e3106f3c23d741d2453dd198fa3
#
_cell.length_a   1.000
_cell.length_b   1.000
_cell.length_c   1.000
_cell.angle_alpha   90.00
_cell.angle_beta   90.00
_cell.angle_gamma   90.00
#
_symmetry.space_group_name_H-M   'P 1'
#
loop_
_entity.id
_entity.type
_entity.pdbx_description
1 polymer ?
#
loop_
_entity_poly.entity_id
_entity_poly.type
_entity_poly.pdbx_seq_one_letter_code
_entity_poly.pdbx_strand_id
1 'polypeptide(L)'
;MILFACSRKDQVSLWAGEALKRIGNFALKGSFEGAQTYMSGESVLAESEVSNLNSEFLNGMKDPECIIFLSAHSSAKGVESFTVHSEGNWGREAALGGKGRSLSVAAPLYMLKLARIMGNSERGGSNFVYEATHHGPLLNTPSLFMEFGGGEGAKMNKPKAEMLAEYAYRILDADDYHEKVVVGIGGQHYSEKFTRLALSKGYAFAHIMPKYYCSEVEMLEQAFERSSPKPSAAVIEWKSIKAETRNSIIKKLNDMGMEYEKA
;
A
#
# COMPACT_ATOMS: atom_id res chain seq x y z
N MET A 1 15.04 4.73 -8.66
CA MET A 1 15.40 4.81 -7.21
C MET A 1 14.19 4.41 -6.38
N ILE A 2 14.33 3.44 -5.45
CA ILE A 2 13.30 3.12 -4.44
C ILE A 2 13.62 3.90 -3.16
N LEU A 3 12.59 4.55 -2.59
CA LEU A 3 12.65 5.22 -1.30
C LEU A 3 11.88 4.41 -0.26
N PHE A 4 12.58 3.89 0.74
CA PHE A 4 11.96 3.32 1.94
C PHE A 4 11.71 4.43 2.95
N ALA A 5 10.54 4.46 3.58
CA ALA A 5 10.18 5.46 4.58
C ALA A 5 9.83 4.81 5.91
N CYS A 6 10.45 5.29 6.98
CA CYS A 6 10.25 4.81 8.34
C CYS A 6 10.00 5.97 9.30
N SER A 7 9.13 5.74 10.28
CA SER A 7 8.84 6.66 11.37
C SER A 7 9.38 6.15 12.71
N ARG A 8 10.07 7.00 13.46
CA ARG A 8 10.49 6.69 14.82
C ARG A 8 9.35 6.69 15.84
N LYS A 9 8.17 7.18 15.45
CA LYS A 9 6.95 7.14 16.29
C LYS A 9 6.20 5.82 16.22
N ASP A 10 6.61 4.93 15.33
CA ASP A 10 6.02 3.60 15.13
C ASP A 10 7.10 2.56 15.42
N GLN A 11 6.86 1.70 16.42
CA GLN A 11 7.86 0.74 16.89
C GLN A 11 8.21 -0.32 15.84
N VAL A 12 7.23 -0.78 15.05
CA VAL A 12 7.47 -1.72 13.94
C VAL A 12 8.31 -1.04 12.86
N SER A 13 7.95 0.19 12.50
CA SER A 13 8.65 1.01 11.52
C SER A 13 10.11 1.26 11.93
N LEU A 14 10.34 1.61 13.20
CA LEU A 14 11.68 1.84 13.75
C LEU A 14 12.55 0.58 13.62
N TRP A 15 12.05 -0.57 14.10
CA TRP A 15 12.79 -1.83 14.02
C TRP A 15 13.01 -2.31 12.59
N ALA A 16 12.03 -2.11 11.72
CA ALA A 16 12.19 -2.42 10.30
C ALA A 16 13.25 -1.51 9.64
N GLY A 17 13.26 -0.22 9.95
CA GLY A 17 14.30 0.70 9.48
C GLY A 17 15.70 0.34 9.96
N GLU A 18 15.85 -0.05 11.25
CA GLU A 18 17.13 -0.55 11.80
C GLU A 18 17.59 -1.84 11.09
N ALA A 19 16.66 -2.77 10.84
CA ALA A 19 16.96 -4.00 10.15
C ALA A 19 17.35 -3.73 8.68
N LEU A 20 16.64 -2.86 8.00
CA LEU A 20 16.92 -2.47 6.61
C LEU A 20 18.31 -1.83 6.47
N LYS A 21 18.69 -0.93 7.41
CA LYS A 21 20.04 -0.35 7.46
C LYS A 21 21.13 -1.43 7.53
N ARG A 22 20.90 -2.46 8.35
CA ARG A 22 21.85 -3.56 8.53
C ARG A 22 21.89 -4.49 7.31
N ILE A 23 20.73 -4.91 6.80
CA ILE A 23 20.62 -5.87 5.68
C ILE A 23 21.19 -5.27 4.41
N GLY A 24 20.81 -4.03 4.10
CA GLY A 24 21.22 -3.34 2.88
C GLY A 24 22.49 -2.51 2.99
N ASN A 25 23.18 -2.51 4.14
CA ASN A 25 24.35 -1.66 4.38
C ASN A 25 24.10 -0.18 4.08
N PHE A 26 22.94 0.35 4.48
CA PHE A 26 22.60 1.75 4.29
C PHE A 26 23.44 2.65 5.17
N ALA A 27 24.22 3.53 4.56
CA ALA A 27 25.07 4.51 5.25
C ALA A 27 24.40 5.89 5.32
N LEU A 28 24.56 6.59 6.45
CA LEU A 28 24.05 7.95 6.64
C LEU A 28 24.62 8.87 5.55
N LYS A 29 23.72 9.57 4.84
CA LYS A 29 24.09 10.49 3.75
C LYS A 29 23.83 11.95 4.10
N GLY A 30 22.79 12.23 4.90
CA GLY A 30 22.39 13.58 5.27
C GLY A 30 21.02 13.64 5.87
N SER A 31 20.31 14.71 5.61
CA SER A 31 18.91 14.90 6.04
C SER A 31 18.10 15.60 4.96
N PHE A 32 16.80 15.37 4.95
CA PHE A 32 15.81 16.01 4.10
C PHE A 32 14.57 16.35 4.90
N GLU A 33 14.15 17.60 4.97
CA GLU A 33 12.97 18.07 5.72
C GLU A 33 12.87 17.49 7.15
N GLY A 34 14.01 17.39 7.84
CA GLY A 34 14.12 16.84 9.19
C GLY A 34 14.20 15.31 9.27
N ALA A 35 14.00 14.58 8.20
CA ALA A 35 14.24 13.15 8.15
C ALA A 35 15.72 12.85 7.91
N GLN A 36 16.30 11.89 8.62
CA GLN A 36 17.63 11.38 8.32
C GLN A 36 17.56 10.51 7.06
N THR A 37 18.51 10.69 6.15
CA THR A 37 18.56 9.92 4.91
C THR A 37 19.80 9.03 4.87
N TYR A 38 19.58 7.77 4.54
CA TYR A 38 20.62 6.76 4.37
C TYR A 38 20.58 6.23 2.95
N MET A 39 21.71 5.84 2.38
CA MET A 39 21.79 5.34 1.02
C MET A 39 22.51 3.99 0.95
N SER A 40 22.02 3.14 0.05
CA SER A 40 22.68 1.91 -0.39
C SER A 40 22.44 1.75 -1.89
N GLY A 41 23.51 1.80 -2.70
CA GLY A 41 23.38 1.87 -4.15
C GLY A 41 22.50 3.05 -4.59
N GLU A 42 21.47 2.76 -5.37
CA GLU A 42 20.48 3.75 -5.80
C GLU A 42 19.25 3.85 -4.85
N SER A 43 19.22 3.08 -3.77
CA SER A 43 18.12 3.08 -2.82
C SER A 43 18.34 4.05 -1.67
N VAL A 44 17.26 4.68 -1.20
CA VAL A 44 17.29 5.61 -0.08
C VAL A 44 16.36 5.09 1.02
N LEU A 45 16.78 5.25 2.27
CA LEU A 45 15.93 5.11 3.45
C LEU A 45 15.79 6.48 4.12
N ALA A 46 14.57 6.99 4.24
CA ALA A 46 14.24 8.18 5.03
C ALA A 46 13.66 7.76 6.38
N GLU A 47 14.26 8.22 7.46
CA GLU A 47 13.84 7.96 8.84
C GLU A 47 13.47 9.28 9.52
N SER A 48 12.22 9.44 9.94
CA SER A 48 11.68 10.71 10.43
C SER A 48 11.05 10.61 11.83
N GLU A 49 10.93 11.75 12.51
CA GLU A 49 10.14 11.92 13.73
C GLU A 49 8.65 12.23 13.43
N VAL A 50 8.27 12.25 12.16
CA VAL A 50 6.89 12.43 11.73
C VAL A 50 6.24 11.05 11.56
N SER A 51 4.95 10.93 11.90
CA SER A 51 4.19 9.70 11.61
C SER A 51 4.15 9.44 10.11
N ASN A 52 4.28 8.17 9.67
CA ASN A 52 4.13 7.78 8.28
C ASN A 52 2.82 8.31 7.65
N LEU A 53 1.76 8.43 8.45
CA LEU A 53 0.43 8.93 8.01
C LEU A 53 0.42 10.41 7.61
N ASN A 54 1.44 11.19 7.97
CA ASN A 54 1.55 12.63 7.74
C ASN A 54 2.89 12.98 7.07
N SER A 55 3.38 12.11 6.20
CA SER A 55 4.68 12.25 5.55
C SER A 55 4.60 12.92 4.18
N GLU A 56 3.70 13.93 4.02
CA GLU A 56 3.55 14.71 2.78
C GLU A 56 4.83 15.45 2.37
N PHE A 57 5.75 15.70 3.31
CA PHE A 57 7.07 16.29 3.02
C PHE A 57 7.86 15.47 2.00
N LEU A 58 7.59 14.16 1.90
CA LEU A 58 8.24 13.27 0.92
C LEU A 58 7.89 13.62 -0.54
N ASN A 59 6.83 14.41 -0.79
CA ASN A 59 6.55 14.96 -2.12
C ASN A 59 7.68 15.86 -2.65
N GLY A 60 8.54 16.39 -1.77
CA GLY A 60 9.69 17.19 -2.15
C GLY A 60 10.98 16.37 -2.43
N MET A 61 10.95 15.05 -2.19
CA MET A 61 12.09 14.17 -2.56
C MET A 61 12.19 14.07 -4.08
N LYS A 62 13.43 14.12 -4.56
CA LYS A 62 13.68 14.15 -6.00
C LYS A 62 13.45 12.77 -6.64
N ASP A 63 12.37 12.67 -7.40
CA ASP A 63 12.05 11.62 -8.37
C ASP A 63 12.24 10.15 -7.92
N PRO A 64 11.74 9.71 -6.75
CA PRO A 64 11.70 8.28 -6.48
C PRO A 64 10.65 7.60 -7.39
N GLU A 65 11.00 6.43 -7.91
CA GLU A 65 10.08 5.60 -8.69
C GLU A 65 8.94 5.07 -7.82
N CYS A 66 9.25 4.78 -6.56
CA CYS A 66 8.30 4.32 -5.57
C CYS A 66 8.75 4.69 -4.16
N ILE A 67 7.79 5.10 -3.33
CA ILE A 67 7.96 5.25 -1.87
C ILE A 67 7.29 4.06 -1.20
N ILE A 68 8.05 3.31 -0.39
CA ILE A 68 7.57 2.15 0.36
C ILE A 68 7.63 2.47 1.85
N PHE A 69 6.47 2.66 2.47
CA PHE A 69 6.37 2.83 3.91
C PHE A 69 6.45 1.49 4.63
N LEU A 70 7.32 1.39 5.62
CA LEU A 70 7.35 0.27 6.56
C LEU A 70 6.65 0.71 7.84
N SER A 71 5.54 0.07 8.22
CA SER A 71 4.66 0.58 9.26
C SER A 71 4.01 -0.53 10.10
N ALA A 72 3.42 -0.12 11.22
CA ALA A 72 2.60 -0.99 12.04
C ALA A 72 1.15 -0.97 11.56
N HIS A 73 0.56 -2.14 11.49
CA HIS A 73 -0.84 -2.39 11.24
C HIS A 73 -1.61 -2.68 12.55
N SER A 74 -2.88 -2.34 12.60
CA SER A 74 -3.78 -2.64 13.71
C SER A 74 -5.00 -3.42 13.27
N SER A 75 -5.26 -4.58 13.89
CA SER A 75 -6.44 -5.41 13.61
C SER A 75 -7.33 -5.52 14.84
N ALA A 76 -8.60 -5.14 14.71
CA ALA A 76 -9.59 -5.31 15.77
C ALA A 76 -9.84 -6.79 16.14
N LYS A 77 -9.57 -7.72 15.20
CA LYS A 77 -9.66 -9.16 15.44
C LYS A 77 -8.39 -9.78 16.03
N GLY A 78 -7.33 -9.00 16.18
CA GLY A 78 -6.06 -9.46 16.73
C GLY A 78 -5.28 -10.44 15.85
N VAL A 79 -5.70 -10.67 14.62
CA VAL A 79 -5.01 -11.61 13.70
C VAL A 79 -3.73 -10.98 13.19
N GLU A 80 -2.60 -11.63 13.46
CA GLU A 80 -1.30 -11.19 12.94
C GLU A 80 -1.23 -11.35 11.43
N SER A 81 -0.88 -10.27 10.74
CA SER A 81 -0.74 -10.26 9.29
C SER A 81 0.32 -9.29 8.80
N PHE A 82 0.93 -9.65 7.67
CA PHE A 82 1.60 -8.72 6.79
C PHE A 82 0.59 -8.20 5.78
N THR A 83 0.62 -6.91 5.52
CA THR A 83 -0.33 -6.28 4.60
C THR A 83 0.37 -5.37 3.59
N VAL A 84 -0.29 -5.12 2.47
CA VAL A 84 0.08 -4.06 1.51
C VAL A 84 -1.17 -3.32 1.08
N HIS A 85 -1.04 -2.01 0.89
CA HIS A 85 -2.12 -1.18 0.35
C HIS A 85 -1.61 0.16 -0.19
N SER A 86 -2.42 0.82 -1.02
CA SER A 86 -2.25 2.21 -1.41
C SER A 86 -2.93 3.14 -0.42
N GLU A 87 -2.45 4.36 -0.30
CA GLU A 87 -2.97 5.39 0.59
C GLU A 87 -4.05 6.23 -0.09
N GLY A 88 -4.98 6.74 0.73
CA GLY A 88 -6.00 7.68 0.31
C GLY A 88 -7.30 7.55 1.09
N ASN A 89 -8.06 8.64 1.10
CA ASN A 89 -9.34 8.73 1.79
C ASN A 89 -10.49 8.80 0.77
N TRP A 90 -11.33 7.76 0.71
CA TRP A 90 -12.52 7.71 -0.15
C TRP A 90 -13.61 8.69 0.30
N GLY A 91 -13.80 8.82 1.62
CA GLY A 91 -14.77 9.70 2.25
C GLY A 91 -14.22 11.11 2.50
N ARG A 92 -15.07 11.97 3.07
CA ARG A 92 -14.73 13.35 3.39
C ARG A 92 -13.77 13.50 4.58
N GLU A 93 -13.76 12.51 5.47
CA GLU A 93 -12.92 12.52 6.66
C GLU A 93 -11.50 12.03 6.33
N ALA A 94 -10.53 12.60 7.01
CA ALA A 94 -9.11 12.27 6.90
C ALA A 94 -8.46 12.24 8.30
N ALA A 95 -9.11 11.57 9.25
CA ALA A 95 -8.67 11.52 10.65
C ALA A 95 -7.28 10.87 10.83
N LEU A 96 -6.88 10.03 9.87
CA LEU A 96 -5.61 9.33 9.86
C LEU A 96 -4.68 9.86 8.73
N GLY A 97 -4.57 11.18 8.61
CA GLY A 97 -3.68 11.83 7.64
C GLY A 97 -4.23 11.92 6.21
N GLY A 98 -3.49 12.61 5.36
CA GLY A 98 -3.89 12.88 3.98
C GLY A 98 -5.00 13.93 3.88
N LYS A 99 -5.85 13.81 2.87
CA LYS A 99 -6.97 14.72 2.61
C LYS A 99 -8.22 13.93 2.26
N GLY A 100 -9.38 14.36 2.76
CA GLY A 100 -10.67 13.74 2.43
C GLY A 100 -10.95 13.77 0.93
N ARG A 101 -11.55 12.71 0.40
CA ARG A 101 -11.84 12.49 -1.03
C ARG A 101 -10.61 12.68 -1.92
N SER A 102 -9.47 12.15 -1.48
CA SER A 102 -8.21 12.26 -2.21
C SER A 102 -7.41 10.97 -2.06
N LEU A 103 -6.94 10.44 -3.18
CA LEU A 103 -6.10 9.25 -3.26
C LEU A 103 -4.67 9.63 -3.59
N SER A 104 -3.68 8.95 -3.01
CA SER A 104 -2.27 9.06 -3.41
C SER A 104 -2.03 8.43 -4.78
N VAL A 105 -0.87 8.58 -5.35
CA VAL A 105 -0.52 7.85 -6.56
C VAL A 105 -0.11 6.42 -6.17
N ALA A 106 -0.92 5.46 -6.54
CA ALA A 106 -0.67 4.04 -6.25
C ALA A 106 0.52 3.49 -7.06
N ALA A 107 1.23 2.51 -6.47
CA ALA A 107 2.32 1.76 -7.09
C ALA A 107 1.96 0.26 -7.27
N PRO A 108 1.01 -0.10 -8.16
CA PRO A 108 0.40 -1.44 -8.21
C PRO A 108 1.39 -2.56 -8.52
N LEU A 109 2.37 -2.33 -9.39
CA LEU A 109 3.35 -3.36 -9.74
C LEU A 109 4.30 -3.65 -8.56
N TYR A 110 4.70 -2.62 -7.81
CA TYR A 110 5.49 -2.79 -6.59
C TYR A 110 4.69 -3.52 -5.50
N MET A 111 3.39 -3.20 -5.34
CA MET A 111 2.52 -3.93 -4.42
C MET A 111 2.40 -5.41 -4.82
N LEU A 112 2.27 -5.72 -6.10
CA LEU A 112 2.21 -7.11 -6.56
C LEU A 112 3.54 -7.85 -6.36
N LYS A 113 4.68 -7.20 -6.59
CA LYS A 113 6.01 -7.77 -6.29
C LYS A 113 6.11 -8.16 -4.81
N LEU A 114 5.78 -7.23 -3.91
CA LEU A 114 5.77 -7.47 -2.46
C LEU A 114 4.77 -8.56 -2.06
N ALA A 115 3.59 -8.57 -2.66
CA ALA A 115 2.59 -9.60 -2.43
C ALA A 115 3.11 -11.00 -2.79
N ARG A 116 3.80 -11.14 -3.91
CA ARG A 116 4.43 -12.41 -4.33
C ARG A 116 5.58 -12.80 -3.40
N ILE A 117 6.43 -11.85 -3.01
CA ILE A 117 7.50 -12.09 -2.03
C ILE A 117 6.91 -12.61 -0.72
N MET A 118 5.94 -11.92 -0.13
CA MET A 118 5.32 -12.30 1.14
C MET A 118 4.43 -13.53 1.00
N GLY A 119 3.68 -13.67 -0.10
CA GLY A 119 2.80 -14.80 -0.36
C GLY A 119 3.55 -16.12 -0.44
N ASN A 120 4.76 -16.11 -1.00
CA ASN A 120 5.60 -17.30 -1.21
C ASN A 120 6.63 -17.53 -0.11
N SER A 121 6.71 -16.68 0.91
CA SER A 121 7.67 -16.78 2.00
C SER A 121 7.05 -17.39 3.23
N GLU A 122 7.90 -18.01 4.07
CA GLU A 122 7.52 -18.39 5.42
C GLU A 122 7.28 -17.13 6.26
N ARG A 123 6.10 -17.03 6.86
CA ARG A 123 5.66 -15.83 7.63
C ARG A 123 5.59 -16.10 9.13
N GLY A 124 6.14 -17.22 9.59
CA GLY A 124 6.14 -17.61 11.00
C GLY A 124 4.73 -17.64 11.61
N GLY A 125 3.75 -18.19 10.87
CA GLY A 125 2.35 -18.30 11.29
C GLY A 125 1.47 -17.08 11.03
N SER A 126 2.02 -15.94 10.57
CA SER A 126 1.23 -14.76 10.23
C SER A 126 0.58 -14.89 8.83
N ASN A 127 -0.56 -14.24 8.64
CA ASN A 127 -1.23 -14.18 7.34
C ASN A 127 -0.59 -13.11 6.43
N PHE A 128 -0.94 -13.16 5.14
CA PHE A 128 -0.71 -12.05 4.21
C PHE A 128 -2.02 -11.66 3.54
N VAL A 129 -2.30 -10.35 3.45
CA VAL A 129 -3.52 -9.85 2.83
C VAL A 129 -3.33 -8.43 2.27
N TYR A 130 -3.97 -8.14 1.12
CA TYR A 130 -4.17 -6.76 0.67
C TYR A 130 -5.21 -6.08 1.55
N GLU A 131 -4.96 -4.83 1.92
CA GLU A 131 -5.98 -3.97 2.49
C GLU A 131 -6.61 -3.06 1.44
N ALA A 132 -7.84 -2.65 1.70
CA ALA A 132 -8.46 -1.58 0.95
C ALA A 132 -7.65 -0.29 1.10
N THR A 133 -7.65 0.56 0.07
CA THR A 133 -7.03 1.89 0.13
C THR A 133 -7.63 2.70 1.28
N HIS A 134 -6.79 3.23 2.16
CA HIS A 134 -7.20 4.01 3.32
C HIS A 134 -6.06 4.92 3.81
N HIS A 135 -6.36 5.84 4.72
CA HIS A 135 -5.50 6.81 5.39
C HIS A 135 -4.51 7.60 4.51
N GLY A 136 -3.77 8.54 5.12
CA GLY A 136 -2.69 9.30 4.49
C GLY A 136 -1.34 8.56 4.48
N PRO A 137 -0.30 9.23 4.00
CA PRO A 137 -0.26 10.62 3.52
C PRO A 137 -0.87 10.80 2.14
N LEU A 138 -1.01 12.06 1.65
CA LEU A 138 -1.37 12.34 0.27
C LEU A 138 -0.11 12.62 -0.55
N LEU A 139 0.28 11.67 -1.39
CA LEU A 139 1.49 11.76 -2.19
C LEU A 139 1.19 11.85 -3.70
N ASN A 140 2.05 12.58 -4.41
CA ASN A 140 2.03 12.68 -5.87
C ASN A 140 3.05 11.75 -6.54
N THR A 141 3.93 11.17 -5.75
CA THR A 141 4.86 10.11 -6.16
C THR A 141 4.20 8.75 -5.95
N PRO A 142 4.42 7.75 -6.83
CA PRO A 142 3.93 6.40 -6.61
C PRO A 142 4.36 5.86 -5.24
N SER A 143 3.40 5.38 -4.46
CA SER A 143 3.65 4.98 -3.08
C SER A 143 2.76 3.83 -2.64
N LEU A 144 3.19 3.17 -1.57
CA LEU A 144 2.45 2.10 -0.92
C LEU A 144 2.88 1.94 0.55
N PHE A 145 1.99 1.38 1.35
CA PHE A 145 2.31 0.86 2.68
C PHE A 145 2.54 -0.64 2.62
N MET A 146 3.53 -1.05 3.37
CA MET A 146 3.85 -2.43 3.71
C MET A 146 3.89 -2.52 5.23
N GLU A 147 3.02 -3.32 5.82
CA GLU A 147 2.80 -3.29 7.25
C GLU A 147 2.85 -4.68 7.88
N PHE A 148 3.21 -4.70 9.17
CA PHE A 148 3.03 -5.86 10.02
C PHE A 148 2.28 -5.45 11.29
N GLY A 149 1.34 -6.27 11.71
CA GLY A 149 0.64 -6.06 12.96
C GLY A 149 -0.49 -7.04 13.20
N GLY A 150 -1.40 -6.65 14.10
CA GLY A 150 -2.50 -7.48 14.56
C GLY A 150 -3.12 -6.87 15.81
N GLY A 151 -3.26 -7.68 16.88
CA GLY A 151 -3.63 -7.19 18.21
C GLY A 151 -2.52 -6.40 18.88
N GLU A 152 -2.80 -5.92 20.11
CA GLU A 152 -1.93 -5.00 20.84
C GLU A 152 -0.50 -5.51 21.01
N GLY A 153 -0.31 -6.82 21.23
CA GLY A 153 1.02 -7.45 21.38
C GLY A 153 1.79 -7.63 20.08
N ALA A 154 1.13 -7.65 18.93
CA ALA A 154 1.77 -7.88 17.63
C ALA A 154 2.78 -6.77 17.28
N LYS A 155 2.48 -5.53 17.62
CA LYS A 155 3.37 -4.37 17.38
C LYS A 155 4.68 -4.42 18.16
N MET A 156 4.77 -5.28 19.16
CA MET A 156 5.98 -5.50 19.97
C MET A 156 6.79 -6.72 19.52
N ASN A 157 6.46 -7.29 18.35
CA ASN A 157 7.14 -8.46 17.80
C ASN A 157 8.29 -8.01 16.87
N LYS A 158 9.46 -7.75 17.48
CA LYS A 158 10.67 -7.31 16.76
C LYS A 158 11.08 -8.26 15.63
N PRO A 159 11.12 -9.60 15.82
CA PRO A 159 11.42 -10.53 14.72
C PRO A 159 10.52 -10.34 13.48
N LYS A 160 9.24 -10.04 13.66
CA LYS A 160 8.32 -9.80 12.55
C LYS A 160 8.57 -8.45 11.85
N ALA A 161 8.94 -7.42 12.63
CA ALA A 161 9.37 -6.15 12.05
C ALA A 161 10.67 -6.31 11.22
N GLU A 162 11.60 -7.13 11.67
CA GLU A 162 12.82 -7.47 10.91
C GLU A 162 12.48 -8.26 9.63
N MET A 163 11.52 -9.22 9.69
CA MET A 163 11.01 -9.91 8.49
C MET A 163 10.36 -8.93 7.48
N LEU A 164 9.63 -7.91 7.97
CA LEU A 164 9.06 -6.87 7.10
C LEU A 164 10.17 -6.17 6.30
N ALA A 165 11.28 -5.83 6.96
CA ALA A 165 12.44 -5.22 6.30
C ALA A 165 13.11 -6.17 5.29
N GLU A 166 13.23 -7.46 5.60
CA GLU A 166 13.76 -8.47 4.68
C GLU A 166 12.91 -8.58 3.40
N TYR A 167 11.59 -8.62 3.55
CA TYR A 167 10.68 -8.65 2.39
C TYR A 167 10.77 -7.36 1.57
N ALA A 168 10.84 -6.20 2.24
CA ALA A 168 11.00 -4.91 1.57
C ALA A 168 12.31 -4.84 0.78
N TYR A 169 13.42 -5.31 1.37
CA TYR A 169 14.73 -5.29 0.71
C TYR A 169 14.78 -6.20 -0.53
N ARG A 170 14.11 -7.35 -0.50
CA ARG A 170 14.03 -8.28 -1.64
C ARG A 170 13.37 -7.71 -2.88
N ILE A 171 12.64 -6.59 -2.77
CA ILE A 171 12.04 -5.92 -3.93
C ILE A 171 13.09 -5.38 -4.92
N LEU A 172 14.30 -5.09 -4.42
CA LEU A 172 15.40 -4.55 -5.23
C LEU A 172 15.92 -5.56 -6.25
N ASP A 173 15.80 -6.85 -5.95
CA ASP A 173 16.23 -7.96 -6.81
C ASP A 173 15.05 -8.65 -7.52
N ALA A 174 13.82 -8.13 -7.35
CA ALA A 174 12.63 -8.75 -7.92
C ALA A 174 12.47 -8.40 -9.41
N ASP A 175 12.17 -9.41 -10.22
CA ASP A 175 11.91 -9.24 -11.65
C ASP A 175 10.78 -8.24 -11.93
N ASP A 176 10.86 -7.57 -13.06
CA ASP A 176 9.77 -6.75 -13.56
C ASP A 176 8.65 -7.60 -14.13
N TYR A 177 7.42 -7.22 -13.81
CA TYR A 177 6.22 -7.88 -14.29
C TYR A 177 5.41 -6.94 -15.18
N HIS A 178 4.95 -7.47 -16.32
CA HIS A 178 4.00 -6.80 -17.21
C HIS A 178 2.60 -7.35 -16.95
N GLU A 179 2.06 -7.05 -15.79
CA GLU A 179 0.80 -7.60 -15.33
C GLU A 179 -0.37 -6.61 -15.56
N LYS A 180 -1.59 -7.14 -15.62
CA LYS A 180 -2.79 -6.32 -15.77
C LYS A 180 -3.01 -5.48 -14.53
N VAL A 181 -2.90 -4.15 -14.68
CA VAL A 181 -3.18 -3.19 -13.60
C VAL A 181 -4.69 -2.93 -13.56
N VAL A 182 -5.28 -3.04 -12.37
CA VAL A 182 -6.73 -2.96 -12.17
C VAL A 182 -7.11 -2.16 -10.91
N VAL A 183 -8.35 -1.64 -10.88
CA VAL A 183 -8.96 -1.09 -9.66
C VAL A 183 -9.85 -2.17 -9.03
N GLY A 184 -9.67 -2.45 -7.74
CA GLY A 184 -10.55 -3.34 -6.99
C GLY A 184 -11.77 -2.58 -6.44
N ILE A 185 -12.97 -3.14 -6.59
CA ILE A 185 -14.22 -2.51 -6.11
C ILE A 185 -15.05 -3.51 -5.33
N GLY A 186 -15.38 -3.18 -4.09
CA GLY A 186 -16.16 -4.02 -3.18
C GLY A 186 -15.31 -4.74 -2.13
N GLY A 187 -15.92 -5.68 -1.44
CA GLY A 187 -15.25 -6.45 -0.39
C GLY A 187 -15.14 -5.72 0.94
N GLN A 188 -14.40 -6.34 1.83
CA GLN A 188 -14.11 -5.82 3.16
C GLN A 188 -12.80 -5.01 3.14
N HIS A 189 -12.44 -4.43 4.30
CA HIS A 189 -11.14 -3.78 4.50
C HIS A 189 -9.98 -4.73 4.22
N TYR A 190 -9.99 -5.93 4.81
CA TYR A 190 -9.08 -7.02 4.45
C TYR A 190 -9.62 -7.74 3.22
N SER A 191 -8.95 -7.53 2.09
CA SER A 191 -9.44 -7.89 0.76
C SER A 191 -8.98 -9.29 0.34
N GLU A 192 -9.43 -10.33 1.04
CA GLU A 192 -9.02 -11.72 0.79
C GLU A 192 -9.22 -12.16 -0.66
N LYS A 193 -10.32 -11.72 -1.30
CA LYS A 193 -10.59 -12.06 -2.69
C LYS A 193 -9.57 -11.41 -3.63
N PHE A 194 -9.28 -10.13 -3.45
CA PHE A 194 -8.29 -9.45 -4.28
C PHE A 194 -6.88 -9.95 -4.00
N THR A 195 -6.55 -10.30 -2.76
CA THR A 195 -5.29 -11.00 -2.41
C THR A 195 -5.14 -12.29 -3.21
N ARG A 196 -6.17 -13.14 -3.24
CA ARG A 196 -6.15 -14.38 -4.01
C ARG A 196 -6.01 -14.13 -5.51
N LEU A 197 -6.70 -13.13 -6.06
CA LEU A 197 -6.59 -12.77 -7.48
C LEU A 197 -5.20 -12.22 -7.83
N ALA A 198 -4.61 -11.41 -6.98
CA ALA A 198 -3.24 -10.92 -7.16
C ALA A 198 -2.24 -12.09 -7.23
N LEU A 199 -2.32 -13.01 -6.26
CA LEU A 199 -1.38 -14.14 -6.18
C LEU A 199 -1.60 -15.22 -7.26
N SER A 200 -2.87 -15.50 -7.64
CA SER A 200 -3.18 -16.60 -8.58
C SER A 200 -3.30 -16.19 -10.04
N LYS A 201 -3.66 -14.93 -10.32
CA LYS A 201 -3.86 -14.41 -11.69
C LYS A 201 -2.92 -13.26 -12.06
N GLY A 202 -2.12 -12.77 -11.11
CA GLY A 202 -1.19 -11.68 -11.36
C GLY A 202 -1.85 -10.30 -11.49
N TYR A 203 -3.06 -10.09 -10.99
CA TYR A 203 -3.66 -8.76 -11.02
C TYR A 203 -2.90 -7.80 -10.09
N ALA A 204 -2.40 -6.70 -10.67
CA ALA A 204 -1.78 -5.62 -9.92
C ALA A 204 -2.86 -4.59 -9.52
N PHE A 205 -3.33 -4.67 -8.27
CA PHE A 205 -4.34 -3.73 -7.77
C PHE A 205 -3.72 -2.37 -7.48
N ALA A 206 -4.24 -1.31 -8.11
CA ALA A 206 -3.84 0.07 -7.83
C ALA A 206 -4.53 0.56 -6.54
N HIS A 207 -5.81 0.83 -6.64
CA HIS A 207 -6.66 1.16 -5.49
C HIS A 207 -7.72 0.10 -5.28
N ILE A 208 -8.07 -0.14 -4.03
CA ILE A 208 -9.16 -1.03 -3.65
C ILE A 208 -10.21 -0.20 -2.89
N MET A 209 -11.36 0.02 -3.52
CA MET A 209 -12.52 0.70 -2.91
C MET A 209 -13.34 -0.32 -2.12
N PRO A 210 -13.37 -0.28 -0.78
CA PRO A 210 -14.13 -1.24 0.00
C PRO A 210 -15.64 -0.98 -0.11
N LYS A 211 -16.46 -2.01 0.14
CA LYS A 211 -17.92 -1.96 -0.07
C LYS A 211 -18.64 -0.80 0.62
N TYR A 212 -18.12 -0.33 1.76
CA TYR A 212 -18.73 0.75 2.54
C TYR A 212 -18.46 2.15 1.97
N TYR A 213 -17.58 2.26 0.96
CA TYR A 213 -17.36 3.49 0.18
C TYR A 213 -17.86 3.39 -1.26
N CYS A 214 -18.49 2.28 -1.66
CA CYS A 214 -18.97 2.08 -3.03
C CYS A 214 -20.07 3.06 -3.49
N SER A 215 -20.64 3.87 -2.58
CA SER A 215 -21.52 4.99 -2.93
C SER A 215 -20.75 6.23 -3.44
N GLU A 216 -19.45 6.32 -3.15
CA GLU A 216 -18.59 7.43 -3.57
C GLU A 216 -18.09 7.22 -5.02
N VAL A 217 -19.01 6.96 -5.96
CA VAL A 217 -18.69 6.56 -7.35
C VAL A 217 -17.82 7.57 -8.11
N GLU A 218 -17.90 8.86 -7.77
CA GLU A 218 -17.06 9.90 -8.38
C GLU A 218 -15.57 9.73 -8.07
N MET A 219 -15.25 9.07 -6.97
CA MET A 219 -13.87 8.77 -6.60
C MET A 219 -13.20 7.73 -7.52
N LEU A 220 -13.97 7.03 -8.34
CA LEU A 220 -13.43 6.08 -9.32
C LEU A 220 -12.53 6.79 -10.35
N GLU A 221 -12.83 8.04 -10.72
CA GLU A 221 -11.94 8.82 -11.60
C GLU A 221 -10.53 8.90 -11.01
N GLN A 222 -10.41 9.30 -9.74
CA GLN A 222 -9.11 9.34 -9.08
C GLN A 222 -8.46 7.95 -8.98
N ALA A 223 -9.23 6.89 -8.72
CA ALA A 223 -8.69 5.54 -8.62
C ALA A 223 -8.02 5.06 -9.91
N PHE A 224 -8.49 5.52 -11.07
CA PHE A 224 -7.87 5.23 -12.36
C PHE A 224 -6.75 6.22 -12.72
N GLU A 225 -6.90 7.50 -12.36
CA GLU A 225 -5.93 8.52 -12.73
C GLU A 225 -4.69 8.53 -11.83
N ARG A 226 -4.88 8.28 -10.53
CA ARG A 226 -3.82 8.35 -9.53
C ARG A 226 -3.18 6.98 -9.30
N SER A 227 -2.51 6.49 -10.33
CA SER A 227 -1.78 5.23 -10.34
C SER A 227 -0.66 5.26 -11.37
N SER A 228 0.45 4.61 -11.08
CA SER A 228 1.56 4.43 -12.02
C SER A 228 2.04 2.96 -11.97
N PRO A 229 1.85 2.20 -13.07
CA PRO A 229 1.11 2.56 -14.29
C PRO A 229 -0.43 2.66 -14.06
N LYS A 230 -1.14 3.25 -15.02
CA LYS A 230 -2.60 3.41 -14.95
C LYS A 230 -3.33 2.09 -15.09
N PRO A 231 -4.44 1.87 -14.35
CA PRO A 231 -5.29 0.70 -14.50
C PRO A 231 -5.98 0.68 -15.86
N SER A 232 -6.14 -0.53 -16.43
CA SER A 232 -6.86 -0.75 -17.68
C SER A 232 -8.31 -1.20 -17.49
N ALA A 233 -8.68 -1.67 -16.30
CA ALA A 233 -10.02 -2.17 -15.99
C ALA A 233 -10.31 -2.14 -14.48
N ALA A 234 -11.58 -2.36 -14.11
CA ALA A 234 -12.00 -2.64 -12.74
C ALA A 234 -12.24 -4.13 -12.52
N VAL A 235 -12.01 -4.61 -11.28
CA VAL A 235 -12.43 -5.94 -10.81
C VAL A 235 -13.43 -5.73 -9.69
N ILE A 236 -14.68 -6.15 -9.91
CA ILE A 236 -15.79 -5.93 -8.97
C ILE A 236 -16.07 -7.20 -8.18
N GLU A 237 -15.93 -7.14 -6.85
CA GLU A 237 -16.40 -8.21 -5.97
C GLU A 237 -17.95 -8.19 -5.92
N TRP A 238 -18.55 -8.86 -6.93
CA TRP A 238 -19.94 -8.72 -7.34
C TRP A 238 -20.96 -8.93 -6.23
N LYS A 239 -20.76 -9.95 -5.39
CA LYS A 239 -21.70 -10.34 -4.34
C LYS A 239 -21.61 -9.45 -3.09
N SER A 240 -20.56 -8.67 -2.95
CA SER A 240 -20.36 -7.82 -1.77
C SER A 240 -21.11 -6.49 -1.85
N ILE A 241 -21.61 -6.11 -3.05
CA ILE A 241 -22.21 -4.80 -3.32
C ILE A 241 -23.70 -4.97 -3.66
N LYS A 242 -24.55 -4.13 -3.09
CA LYS A 242 -26.01 -4.11 -3.40
C LYS A 242 -26.23 -3.75 -4.87
N ALA A 243 -27.30 -4.28 -5.47
CA ALA A 243 -27.58 -4.12 -6.90
C ALA A 243 -27.66 -2.64 -7.35
N GLU A 244 -28.31 -1.78 -6.58
CA GLU A 244 -28.45 -0.35 -6.89
C GLU A 244 -27.07 0.34 -6.97
N THR A 245 -26.25 0.20 -5.92
CA THR A 245 -24.87 0.77 -5.87
C THR A 245 -24.01 0.20 -7.01
N ARG A 246 -24.14 -1.10 -7.28
CA ARG A 246 -23.41 -1.74 -8.36
C ARG A 246 -23.79 -1.19 -9.73
N ASN A 247 -25.08 -0.90 -9.97
CA ASN A 247 -25.52 -0.27 -11.21
C ASN A 247 -24.94 1.15 -11.38
N SER A 248 -24.85 1.92 -10.28
CA SER A 248 -24.21 3.24 -10.30
C SER A 248 -22.72 3.14 -10.63
N ILE A 249 -22.00 2.15 -10.06
CA ILE A 249 -20.60 1.88 -10.39
C ILE A 249 -20.42 1.52 -11.86
N ILE A 250 -21.25 0.60 -12.38
CA ILE A 250 -21.19 0.19 -13.79
C ILE A 250 -21.45 1.38 -14.71
N LYS A 251 -22.47 2.19 -14.39
CA LYS A 251 -22.74 3.40 -15.15
C LYS A 251 -21.52 4.32 -15.19
N LYS A 252 -20.91 4.60 -14.01
CA LYS A 252 -19.72 5.47 -13.93
C LYS A 252 -18.55 4.90 -14.73
N LEU A 253 -18.28 3.59 -14.65
CA LEU A 253 -17.23 2.94 -15.43
C LEU A 253 -17.48 3.06 -16.93
N ASN A 254 -18.72 2.86 -17.39
CA ASN A 254 -19.10 3.02 -18.78
C ASN A 254 -18.94 4.48 -19.26
N ASP A 255 -19.35 5.46 -18.43
CA ASP A 255 -19.19 6.88 -18.72
C ASP A 255 -17.69 7.28 -18.84
N MET A 256 -16.81 6.58 -18.12
CA MET A 256 -15.34 6.73 -18.20
C MET A 256 -14.71 5.89 -19.34
N GLY A 257 -15.45 5.05 -20.03
CA GLY A 257 -14.94 4.12 -21.06
C GLY A 257 -14.08 2.98 -20.48
N MET A 258 -14.28 2.62 -19.20
CA MET A 258 -13.48 1.60 -18.50
C MET A 258 -14.19 0.25 -18.50
N GLU A 259 -13.44 -0.80 -18.86
CA GLU A 259 -13.91 -2.18 -18.76
C GLU A 259 -13.97 -2.66 -17.31
N TYR A 260 -14.78 -3.69 -17.05
CA TYR A 260 -14.82 -4.35 -15.76
C TYR A 260 -14.99 -5.86 -15.83
N GLU A 261 -14.46 -6.54 -14.85
CA GLU A 261 -14.61 -7.99 -14.63
C GLU A 261 -15.35 -8.26 -13.32
N LYS A 262 -16.11 -9.36 -13.30
CA LYS A 262 -16.81 -9.83 -12.10
C LYS A 262 -15.94 -10.85 -11.36
N ALA A 263 -15.79 -10.63 -10.04
CA ALA A 263 -15.08 -11.53 -9.15
C ALA A 263 -15.98 -12.12 -8.05
#